data_9243624e680c46290d6ca34477577bf9
#
_entry.id   9243624e680c46290d6ca34477577bf9
#
_cell.length_a   1.000
_cell.length_b   1.000
_cell.length_c   1.000
_cell.angle_alpha   90.00
_cell.angle_beta   90.00
_cell.angle_gamma   90.00
#
_symmetry.space_group_name_H-M   'P 1'
#
loop_
_entity.id
_entity.type
_entity.pdbx_description
1 polymer ?
#
loop_
_entity_poly.entity_id
_entity_poly.type
_entity_poly.pdbx_seq_one_letter_code
_entity_poly.pdbx_strand_id
1 'polypeptide(L)'
;MKIHITENVEKMIEGYSMFPIVYGKVDLGGLPDNSLTEIIAIDAIDSIPSNLLPQFMESIVKKMRMGCSFILGGLELGLLSRNITNGKLSSFNFNDIMSTKKSVYSSKDIVDLLKSHNINIDNVNIIGTNYEITASRPRNKN
;
A
#
# COMPACT_ATOMS: atom_id res chain seq x y z
N MET A 1 -1.69 -9.56 15.86
CA MET A 1 -0.38 -9.63 15.20
C MET A 1 -0.16 -8.36 14.38
N LYS A 2 1.02 -7.79 14.48
CA LYS A 2 1.40 -6.58 13.73
C LYS A 2 2.43 -6.95 12.68
N ILE A 3 2.20 -6.55 11.43
CA ILE A 3 3.14 -6.85 10.34
C ILE A 3 3.56 -5.58 9.59
N HIS A 4 4.77 -5.65 9.05
CA HIS A 4 5.33 -4.63 8.16
C HIS A 4 5.65 -5.27 6.82
N ILE A 5 4.97 -4.83 5.77
CA ILE A 5 5.18 -5.30 4.41
C ILE A 5 6.07 -4.31 3.70
N THR A 6 7.22 -4.75 3.21
CA THR A 6 8.19 -3.88 2.54
C THR A 6 9.08 -4.68 1.60
N GLU A 7 9.55 -4.03 0.53
CA GLU A 7 10.60 -4.56 -0.32
C GLU A 7 11.98 -4.36 0.33
N ASN A 8 12.14 -3.35 1.17
CA ASN A 8 13.39 -3.01 1.82
C ASN A 8 13.53 -3.73 3.17
N VAL A 9 14.22 -4.88 3.16
CA VAL A 9 14.42 -5.73 4.35
C VAL A 9 15.26 -5.08 5.45
N GLU A 10 15.93 -3.96 5.18
CA GLU A 10 16.70 -3.21 6.18
C GLU A 10 15.82 -2.30 7.03
N LYS A 11 14.62 -1.99 6.58
CA LYS A 11 13.65 -1.17 7.33
C LYS A 11 12.87 -2.03 8.30
N MET A 12 13.40 -2.23 9.49
CA MET A 12 12.69 -2.95 10.54
C MET A 12 11.97 -1.99 11.47
N ILE A 13 10.74 -2.32 11.83
CA ILE A 13 9.95 -1.57 12.81
C ILE A 13 9.80 -2.46 14.04
N GLU A 14 10.21 -1.93 15.20
CA GLU A 14 10.10 -2.65 16.46
C GLU A 14 8.64 -3.02 16.76
N GLY A 15 8.42 -4.26 17.17
CA GLY A 15 7.09 -4.77 17.47
C GLY A 15 6.31 -5.31 16.28
N TYR A 16 6.88 -5.21 15.06
CA TYR A 16 6.24 -5.70 13.84
C TYR A 16 7.03 -6.86 13.24
N SER A 17 6.32 -7.89 12.79
CA SER A 17 6.92 -8.97 12.01
C SER A 17 7.05 -8.51 10.56
N MET A 18 8.23 -8.66 9.98
CA MET A 18 8.50 -8.26 8.61
C MET A 18 8.03 -9.31 7.61
N PHE A 19 7.30 -8.86 6.59
CA PHE A 19 6.90 -9.68 5.44
C PHE A 19 7.47 -9.03 4.17
N PRO A 20 8.54 -9.59 3.62
CA PRO A 20 9.20 -8.98 2.47
C PRO A 20 8.40 -9.18 1.18
N ILE A 21 8.48 -8.19 0.30
CA ILE A 21 7.98 -8.32 -1.07
C ILE A 21 9.11 -8.90 -1.90
N VAL A 22 8.89 -10.08 -2.49
CA VAL A 22 9.86 -10.78 -3.32
C VAL A 22 9.24 -11.02 -4.69
N TYR A 23 9.88 -10.50 -5.74
CA TYR A 23 9.35 -10.57 -7.10
C TYR A 23 7.90 -10.09 -7.22
N GLY A 24 7.57 -9.00 -6.51
CA GLY A 24 6.24 -8.40 -6.53
C GLY A 24 5.17 -9.15 -5.76
N LYS A 25 5.55 -10.13 -4.94
CA LYS A 25 4.63 -10.96 -4.17
C LYS A 25 4.97 -10.96 -2.69
N VAL A 26 3.95 -11.06 -1.86
CA VAL A 26 4.08 -11.22 -0.41
C VAL A 26 3.41 -12.54 -0.03
N ASP A 27 4.13 -13.38 0.68
CA ASP A 27 3.58 -14.65 1.17
C ASP A 27 2.92 -14.44 2.53
N LEU A 28 1.60 -14.38 2.53
CA LEU A 28 0.76 -14.28 3.74
C LEU A 28 0.08 -15.61 4.09
N GLY A 29 0.37 -16.67 3.33
CA GLY A 29 -0.34 -17.94 3.44
C GLY A 29 -0.20 -18.64 4.80
N GLY A 30 0.91 -18.38 5.52
CA GLY A 30 1.14 -18.94 6.86
C GLY A 30 0.38 -18.23 7.97
N LEU A 31 -0.28 -17.10 7.69
CA LEU A 31 -1.02 -16.35 8.69
C LEU A 31 -2.46 -16.84 8.77
N PRO A 32 -3.00 -17.00 10.00
CA PRO A 32 -4.42 -17.31 10.15
C PRO A 32 -5.29 -16.15 9.65
N ASP A 33 -6.48 -16.47 9.15
CA ASP A 33 -7.46 -15.43 8.82
C ASP A 33 -7.87 -14.66 10.08
N ASN A 34 -8.17 -13.39 9.93
CA ASN A 34 -8.60 -12.50 11.01
C ASN A 34 -7.58 -12.40 12.17
N SER A 35 -6.29 -12.49 11.86
CA SER A 35 -5.22 -12.46 12.87
C SER A 35 -4.47 -11.13 12.95
N LEU A 36 -4.54 -10.30 11.91
CA LEU A 36 -3.78 -9.06 11.85
C LEU A 36 -4.51 -7.92 12.54
N THR A 37 -3.81 -7.21 13.41
CA THR A 37 -4.32 -6.04 14.15
C THR A 37 -3.77 -4.72 13.63
N GLU A 38 -2.55 -4.72 13.08
CA GLU A 38 -1.94 -3.55 12.45
C GLU A 38 -1.07 -3.98 11.29
N ILE A 39 -1.19 -3.26 10.17
CA ILE A 39 -0.42 -3.50 8.95
C ILE A 39 0.19 -2.18 8.51
N ILE A 40 1.51 -2.16 8.33
CA ILE A 40 2.23 -1.04 7.74
C ILE A 40 2.80 -1.48 6.39
N ALA A 41 2.45 -0.76 5.33
CA ALA A 41 2.85 -1.06 3.95
C ALA A 41 3.09 0.23 3.17
N ILE A 42 3.84 1.16 3.74
CA ILE A 42 3.99 2.53 3.23
C ILE A 42 4.62 2.57 1.84
N ASP A 43 5.61 1.70 1.57
CA ASP A 43 6.30 1.65 0.27
C ASP A 43 5.88 0.44 -0.58
N ALA A 44 4.89 -0.32 -0.14
CA ALA A 44 4.66 -1.67 -0.67
C ALA A 44 3.90 -1.67 -2.00
N ILE A 45 2.92 -0.79 -2.16
CA ILE A 45 2.00 -0.83 -3.31
C ILE A 45 2.76 -0.66 -4.64
N ASP A 46 3.75 0.22 -4.66
CA ASP A 46 4.56 0.49 -5.86
C ASP A 46 5.46 -0.69 -6.27
N SER A 47 5.70 -1.61 -5.36
CA SER A 47 6.53 -2.80 -5.59
C SER A 47 5.73 -4.01 -6.06
N ILE A 48 4.41 -3.88 -6.15
CA ILE A 48 3.51 -4.95 -6.59
C ILE A 48 3.01 -4.64 -8.00
N PRO A 49 3.24 -5.52 -8.99
CA PRO A 49 2.72 -5.31 -10.34
C PRO A 49 1.20 -5.17 -10.33
N SER A 50 0.67 -4.35 -11.24
CA SER A 50 -0.76 -4.03 -11.28
C SER A 50 -1.65 -5.26 -11.45
N ASN A 51 -1.20 -6.27 -12.18
CA ASN A 51 -1.94 -7.51 -12.36
C ASN A 51 -2.01 -8.38 -11.10
N LEU A 52 -1.12 -8.13 -10.12
CA LEU A 52 -1.10 -8.86 -8.86
C LEU A 52 -1.75 -8.09 -7.70
N LEU A 53 -2.05 -6.80 -7.90
CA LEU A 53 -2.60 -5.97 -6.84
C LEU A 53 -3.97 -6.46 -6.34
N PRO A 54 -4.92 -6.88 -7.19
CA PRO A 54 -6.21 -7.39 -6.72
C PRO A 54 -6.07 -8.60 -5.78
N GLN A 55 -5.20 -9.54 -6.12
CA GLN A 55 -4.93 -10.73 -5.30
C GLN A 55 -4.27 -10.37 -3.97
N PHE A 56 -3.32 -9.43 -4.01
CA PHE A 56 -2.67 -8.93 -2.81
C PHE A 56 -3.70 -8.30 -1.87
N MET A 57 -4.56 -7.44 -2.40
CA MET A 57 -5.57 -6.75 -1.59
C MET A 57 -6.57 -7.75 -0.97
N GLU A 58 -7.02 -8.71 -1.75
CA GLU A 58 -7.91 -9.78 -1.25
C GLU A 58 -7.26 -10.57 -0.13
N SER A 59 -5.99 -10.95 -0.29
CA SER A 59 -5.23 -11.68 0.74
C SER A 59 -5.10 -10.88 2.03
N ILE A 60 -4.77 -9.60 1.93
CA ILE A 60 -4.63 -8.72 3.10
C ILE A 60 -5.95 -8.59 3.84
N VAL A 61 -7.03 -8.30 3.14
CA VAL A 61 -8.34 -8.11 3.77
C VAL A 61 -8.79 -9.37 4.51
N LYS A 62 -8.54 -10.53 3.93
CA LYS A 62 -8.87 -11.82 4.56
C LYS A 62 -8.12 -12.04 5.88
N LYS A 63 -6.90 -11.55 5.98
CA LYS A 63 -6.07 -11.68 7.19
C LYS A 63 -6.35 -10.61 8.25
N MET A 64 -7.00 -9.51 7.86
CA MET A 64 -7.30 -8.41 8.77
C MET A 64 -8.39 -8.83 9.79
N ARG A 65 -8.08 -8.61 11.06
CA ARG A 65 -9.07 -8.71 12.13
C ARG A 65 -10.00 -7.50 12.07
N MET A 66 -11.23 -7.64 12.57
CA MET A 66 -12.11 -6.49 12.76
C MET A 66 -11.44 -5.43 13.62
N GLY A 67 -11.46 -4.17 13.18
CA GLY A 67 -10.75 -3.08 13.82
C GLY A 67 -9.27 -2.99 13.46
N CYS A 68 -8.76 -3.86 12.59
CA CYS A 68 -7.38 -3.80 12.12
C CYS A 68 -7.10 -2.46 11.44
N SER A 69 -5.95 -1.87 11.77
CA SER A 69 -5.42 -0.66 11.12
C SER A 69 -4.51 -1.06 9.95
N PHE A 70 -4.67 -0.38 8.82
CA PHE A 70 -3.87 -0.60 7.62
C PHE A 70 -3.36 0.74 7.10
N ILE A 71 -2.05 0.94 7.15
CA ILE A 71 -1.38 2.13 6.63
C ILE A 71 -0.63 1.72 5.37
N LEU A 72 -0.96 2.36 4.24
CA LEU A 72 -0.35 2.05 2.96
C LEU A 72 -0.05 3.33 2.20
N GLY A 73 0.86 3.25 1.24
CA GLY A 73 1.25 4.43 0.47
C GLY A 73 2.09 4.09 -0.76
N GLY A 74 2.41 5.11 -1.50
CA GLY A 74 3.22 5.03 -2.71
C GLY A 74 3.33 6.38 -3.40
N LEU A 75 3.92 6.41 -4.59
CA LEU A 75 3.97 7.61 -5.43
C LEU A 75 2.56 7.99 -5.89
N GLU A 76 2.23 9.28 -5.79
CA GLU A 76 0.93 9.78 -6.22
C GLU A 76 0.96 10.13 -7.71
N LEU A 77 0.25 9.34 -8.53
CA LEU A 77 0.29 9.47 -9.99
C LEU A 77 -0.20 10.84 -10.47
N GLY A 78 -1.24 11.39 -9.84
CA GLY A 78 -1.76 12.70 -10.21
C GLY A 78 -0.74 13.82 -10.03
N LEU A 79 0.04 13.77 -8.95
CA LEU A 79 1.12 14.74 -8.69
C LEU A 79 2.27 14.58 -9.69
N LEU A 80 2.67 13.34 -9.99
CA LEU A 80 3.71 13.08 -10.99
C LEU A 80 3.29 13.63 -12.35
N SER A 81 2.07 13.36 -12.77
CA SER A 81 1.51 13.85 -14.04
C SER A 81 1.50 15.36 -14.09
N ARG A 82 1.07 16.01 -13.02
CA ARG A 82 1.04 17.47 -12.91
C ARG A 82 2.45 18.08 -12.99
N ASN A 83 3.41 17.47 -12.31
CA ASN A 83 4.80 17.95 -12.32
C ASN A 83 5.44 17.82 -13.70
N ILE A 84 5.09 16.77 -14.45
CA ILE A 84 5.54 16.62 -15.84
C ILE A 84 4.92 17.73 -16.70
N THR A 85 3.60 17.91 -16.60
CA THR A 85 2.87 18.93 -17.38
C THR A 85 3.38 20.34 -17.09
N ASN A 86 3.71 20.64 -15.84
CA ASN A 86 4.20 21.95 -15.41
C ASN A 86 5.70 22.16 -15.67
N GLY A 87 6.39 21.16 -16.21
CA GLY A 87 7.83 21.24 -16.47
C GLY A 87 8.71 21.13 -15.22
N LYS A 88 8.15 20.81 -14.06
CA LYS A 88 8.92 20.62 -12.82
C LYS A 88 9.65 19.27 -12.77
N LEU A 89 9.18 18.31 -13.55
CA LEU A 89 9.77 16.99 -13.65
C LEU A 89 9.97 16.66 -15.13
N SER A 90 11.21 16.40 -15.53
CA SER A 90 11.52 15.99 -16.90
C SER A 90 11.14 14.53 -17.12
N SER A 91 10.92 14.14 -18.39
CA SER A 91 10.66 12.73 -18.72
C SER A 91 11.85 11.82 -18.38
N PHE A 92 13.08 12.34 -18.45
CA PHE A 92 14.26 11.59 -18.03
C PHE A 92 14.23 11.27 -16.54
N ASN A 93 13.97 12.27 -15.70
CA ASN A 93 13.84 12.06 -14.25
C ASN A 93 12.64 11.19 -13.90
N PHE A 94 11.53 11.31 -14.63
CA PHE A 94 10.37 10.43 -14.46
C PHE A 94 10.74 8.97 -14.70
N ASN A 95 11.48 8.69 -15.78
CA ASN A 95 11.92 7.33 -16.08
C ASN A 95 12.86 6.79 -15.00
N ASP A 96 13.74 7.62 -14.44
CA ASP A 96 14.60 7.22 -13.32
C ASP A 96 13.78 6.83 -12.10
N ILE A 97 12.76 7.61 -11.76
CA ILE A 97 11.85 7.29 -10.65
C ILE A 97 11.14 5.97 -10.92
N MET A 98 10.62 5.77 -12.13
CA MET A 98 9.85 4.59 -12.49
C MET A 98 10.69 3.32 -12.61
N SER A 99 12.01 3.43 -12.79
CA SER A 99 12.89 2.28 -12.95
C SER A 99 12.87 1.31 -11.76
N THR A 100 12.56 1.82 -10.57
CA THR A 100 12.49 1.04 -9.33
C THR A 100 11.06 0.63 -8.94
N LYS A 101 10.05 1.05 -9.73
CA LYS A 101 8.65 0.81 -9.42
C LYS A 101 8.06 -0.25 -10.34
N LYS A 102 7.13 -1.04 -9.82
CA LYS A 102 6.36 -2.03 -10.59
C LYS A 102 5.01 -1.49 -11.04
N SER A 103 4.50 -0.49 -10.32
CA SER A 103 3.21 0.15 -10.60
C SER A 103 3.16 1.52 -9.93
N VAL A 104 2.27 2.38 -10.42
CA VAL A 104 1.99 3.69 -9.82
C VAL A 104 0.49 3.97 -9.94
N TYR A 105 -0.10 4.48 -8.87
CA TYR A 105 -1.54 4.74 -8.80
C TYR A 105 -1.81 6.14 -8.27
N SER A 106 -2.99 6.68 -8.58
CA SER A 106 -3.53 7.83 -7.85
C SER A 106 -4.04 7.35 -6.47
N SER A 107 -3.97 8.23 -5.48
CA SER A 107 -4.54 7.93 -4.16
C SER A 107 -6.04 7.61 -4.25
N LYS A 108 -6.76 8.28 -5.16
CA LYS A 108 -8.19 8.03 -5.40
C LYS A 108 -8.46 6.59 -5.82
N ASP A 109 -7.66 6.05 -6.74
CA ASP A 109 -7.86 4.69 -7.23
C ASP A 109 -7.61 3.65 -6.12
N ILE A 110 -6.62 3.89 -5.26
CA ILE A 110 -6.36 3.01 -4.11
C ILE A 110 -7.48 3.12 -3.08
N VAL A 111 -7.98 4.32 -2.82
CA VAL A 111 -9.14 4.52 -1.94
C VAL A 111 -10.36 3.73 -2.47
N ASP A 112 -10.63 3.84 -3.76
CA ASP A 112 -11.76 3.13 -4.39
C ASP A 112 -11.59 1.61 -4.28
N LEU A 113 -10.36 1.11 -4.45
CA LEU A 113 -10.04 -0.31 -4.30
C LEU A 113 -10.30 -0.80 -2.87
N LEU A 114 -9.84 -0.04 -1.87
CA LEU A 114 -10.07 -0.37 -0.47
C LEU A 114 -11.57 -0.38 -0.14
N LYS A 115 -12.31 0.62 -0.62
CA LYS A 115 -13.76 0.68 -0.42
C LYS A 115 -14.49 -0.49 -1.05
N SER A 116 -14.01 -0.99 -2.19
CA SER A 116 -14.60 -2.16 -2.85
C SER A 116 -14.49 -3.43 -1.99
N HIS A 117 -13.54 -3.46 -1.05
CA HIS A 117 -13.37 -4.53 -0.07
C HIS A 117 -14.00 -4.21 1.29
N ASN A 118 -14.86 -3.19 1.36
CA ASN A 118 -15.54 -2.76 2.59
C ASN A 118 -14.57 -2.30 3.68
N ILE A 119 -13.45 -1.71 3.29
CA ILE A 119 -12.47 -1.11 4.21
C ILE A 119 -12.79 0.37 4.35
N ASN A 120 -12.80 0.86 5.59
CA ASN A 120 -13.00 2.27 5.90
C ASN A 120 -11.71 3.06 5.63
N ILE A 121 -11.88 4.26 5.08
CA ILE A 121 -10.77 5.20 4.90
C ILE A 121 -10.83 6.20 6.06
N ASP A 122 -9.81 6.18 6.91
CA ASP A 122 -9.75 7.06 8.07
C ASP A 122 -9.05 8.38 7.74
N ASN A 123 -8.03 8.33 6.89
CA ASN A 123 -7.29 9.53 6.49
C ASN A 123 -6.53 9.30 5.18
N VAL A 124 -6.37 10.38 4.40
CA VAL A 124 -5.51 10.40 3.21
C VAL A 124 -4.63 11.63 3.30
N ASN A 125 -3.32 11.43 3.35
CA ASN A 125 -2.31 12.50 3.36
C ASN A 125 -1.48 12.46 2.09
N ILE A 126 -1.08 13.65 1.65
CA ILE A 126 -0.07 13.80 0.59
C ILE A 126 1.20 14.34 1.27
N ILE A 127 2.28 13.59 1.15
CA ILE A 127 3.58 13.92 1.75
C ILE A 127 4.60 13.99 0.62
N GLY A 128 5.00 15.20 0.22
CA GLY A 128 5.86 15.40 -0.95
C GLY A 128 5.16 14.92 -2.22
N THR A 129 5.72 13.94 -2.90
CA THR A 129 5.13 13.32 -4.10
C THR A 129 4.45 11.98 -3.83
N ASN A 130 4.31 11.61 -2.55
CA ASN A 130 3.72 10.36 -2.11
C ASN A 130 2.36 10.57 -1.47
N TYR A 131 1.51 9.56 -1.54
CA TYR A 131 0.31 9.49 -0.73
C TYR A 131 0.52 8.52 0.43
N GLU A 132 -0.20 8.75 1.52
CA GLU A 132 -0.29 7.84 2.65
C GLU A 132 -1.75 7.73 3.06
N ILE A 133 -2.28 6.52 3.05
CA ILE A 133 -3.67 6.23 3.40
C ILE A 133 -3.68 5.45 4.71
N THR A 134 -4.44 5.93 5.67
CA THR A 134 -4.77 5.20 6.89
C THR A 134 -6.17 4.64 6.75
N ALA A 135 -6.29 3.34 6.83
CA ALA A 135 -7.55 2.62 6.63
C ALA A 135 -7.77 1.63 7.77
N SER A 136 -8.98 1.13 7.89
CA SER A 136 -9.31 0.15 8.93
C SER A 136 -10.43 -0.78 8.47
N ARG A 137 -10.38 -2.01 8.94
CA ARG A 137 -11.50 -2.93 8.76
C ARG A 137 -12.56 -2.58 9.80
N PRO A 138 -13.81 -2.26 9.37
CA PRO A 138 -14.86 -1.88 10.31
C PRO A 138 -15.18 -3.02 11.27
N ARG A 139 -15.60 -2.65 12.46
CA ARG A 139 -16.16 -3.59 13.43
C ARG A 139 -17.58 -3.91 13.02
N ASN A 140 -18.00 -5.19 13.21
CA ASN A 140 -19.37 -5.55 12.94
C ASN A 140 -20.30 -4.76 13.88
N LYS A 141 -21.28 -4.10 13.25
CA LYS A 141 -22.40 -3.50 13.97
C LYS A 141 -23.54 -4.49 13.88
N ASN A 142 -23.82 -5.13 14.95
CA ASN A 142 -25.06 -5.90 15.07
C ASN A 142 -26.15 -5.00 15.60
#